data_2845116f005509d0506d4bb0bffa0d0e
#
_entry.id   2845116f005509d0506d4bb0bffa0d0e
#
_cell.length_a   1.000
_cell.length_b   1.000
_cell.length_c   1.000
_cell.angle_alpha   90.00
_cell.angle_beta   90.00
_cell.angle_gamma   90.00
#
_symmetry.space_group_name_H-M   'P 1'
#
loop_
_entity.id
_entity.type
_entity.pdbx_description
1 polymer ?
#
loop_
_entity_poly.entity_id
_entity_poly.type
_entity_poly.pdbx_seq_one_letter_code
_entity_poly.pdbx_strand_id
1 'polypeptide(L)'
;MLASAVTDLPSTISQMECLPLDLPLTEPFAIAGGAPSVAHNVLIRVVLSDGTVGLGEAAPFTAVSGETQASTLLALREARARIVGQDVRSLRRLSAILSEVCPDEPAARAGCELALLDAYLRQHRMPMWTYFGGQATQLKSDLTITAGDVPHAIASAQAAYRRGFTSLKIKVGAQTPAEDAERVSALYRGLPSGRDPRSAELNLVLDANGGYSAEQALDLLRRLAAADIPIALFEQPVARQDRLGLLDVARQSSVPICADESARSAADVMWLVQTRVVRAVNLKLMKSGLYETLAMYEVARAGGLGLMMGGMVEGPLAMAAAAHLAAGLGGFSFIDLDTALFVSNHPFHSEAVQEQADWQLAGVRSGHGVTVA
;
A
#
# COMPACT_ATOMS: atom_id res chain seq x y z
N MET A 1 -3.25 -15.85 46.68
CA MET A 1 -3.63 -14.44 46.44
C MET A 1 -2.39 -13.69 45.97
N LEU A 2 -2.23 -13.55 44.67
CA LEU A 2 -1.32 -12.62 44.04
C LEU A 2 -2.17 -11.86 43.03
N ALA A 3 -2.89 -10.84 43.48
CA ALA A 3 -3.37 -9.79 42.61
C ALA A 3 -2.13 -9.00 42.19
N SER A 4 -1.57 -9.33 41.03
CA SER A 4 -0.64 -8.43 40.34
C SER A 4 -1.45 -7.18 40.04
N ALA A 5 -1.11 -6.07 40.71
CA ALA A 5 -1.54 -4.76 40.28
C ALA A 5 -1.12 -4.61 38.81
N VAL A 6 -2.07 -4.70 37.89
CA VAL A 6 -1.92 -4.15 36.55
C VAL A 6 -1.74 -2.65 36.84
N THR A 7 -0.48 -2.21 36.87
CA THR A 7 -0.15 -0.80 36.95
C THR A 7 -0.83 -0.15 35.74
N ASP A 8 -1.84 0.67 36.03
CA ASP A 8 -2.54 1.47 35.02
C ASP A 8 -1.50 2.44 34.42
N LEU A 9 -0.85 2.03 33.35
CA LEU A 9 0.10 2.89 32.65
C LEU A 9 -0.67 4.11 32.16
N PRO A 10 -0.11 5.32 32.34
CA PRO A 10 -0.76 6.54 31.88
C PRO A 10 -0.82 6.55 30.35
N SER A 11 -1.94 6.08 29.80
CA SER A 11 -2.17 5.88 28.37
C SER A 11 -2.93 7.04 27.72
N THR A 12 -3.05 8.17 28.42
CA THR A 12 -3.74 9.36 27.90
C THR A 12 -2.87 10.03 26.83
N ILE A 13 -3.48 10.37 25.71
CA ILE A 13 -2.84 11.13 24.64
C ILE A 13 -2.67 12.57 25.13
N SER A 14 -1.44 12.99 25.42
CA SER A 14 -1.12 14.33 25.94
C SER A 14 -0.89 15.34 24.82
N GLN A 15 -0.36 14.89 23.67
CA GLN A 15 -0.05 15.73 22.52
C GLN A 15 -0.27 14.99 21.21
N MET A 16 -0.61 15.76 20.16
CA MET A 16 -0.59 15.32 18.76
C MET A 16 -0.04 16.48 17.91
N GLU A 17 1.00 16.19 17.15
CA GLU A 17 1.63 17.12 16.23
C GLU A 17 1.53 16.56 14.80
N CYS A 18 1.30 17.44 13.83
CA CYS A 18 1.20 17.09 12.42
C CYS A 18 2.07 18.05 11.63
N LEU A 19 3.06 17.53 10.94
CA LEU A 19 4.08 18.29 10.24
C LEU A 19 4.10 17.91 8.75
N PRO A 20 4.25 18.87 7.82
CA PRO A 20 4.54 18.55 6.44
C PRO A 20 5.75 17.64 6.33
N LEU A 21 5.66 16.63 5.48
CA LEU A 21 6.73 15.67 5.20
C LEU A 21 6.89 15.58 3.68
N ASP A 22 7.78 16.43 3.15
CA ASP A 22 8.09 16.42 1.73
C ASP A 22 9.25 15.46 1.47
N LEU A 23 8.97 14.42 0.69
CA LEU A 23 9.93 13.35 0.35
C LEU A 23 10.29 13.45 -1.13
N PRO A 24 11.48 13.97 -1.47
CA PRO A 24 11.96 14.01 -2.84
C PRO A 24 12.12 12.60 -3.40
N LEU A 25 11.68 12.37 -4.65
CA LEU A 25 11.82 11.10 -5.33
C LEU A 25 13.09 11.07 -6.19
N THR A 26 13.66 9.90 -6.37
CA THR A 26 14.85 9.67 -7.22
C THR A 26 14.55 9.89 -8.69
N GLU A 27 13.31 9.63 -9.09
CA GLU A 27 12.74 9.88 -10.42
C GLU A 27 11.25 10.21 -10.28
N PRO A 28 10.63 10.91 -11.25
CA PRO A 28 9.19 11.14 -11.22
C PRO A 28 8.40 9.84 -11.20
N PHE A 29 7.47 9.68 -10.27
CA PHE A 29 6.62 8.50 -10.16
C PHE A 29 5.45 8.60 -11.15
N ALA A 30 5.70 8.21 -12.41
CA ALA A 30 4.76 8.37 -13.51
C ALA A 30 3.68 7.29 -13.52
N ILE A 31 2.41 7.72 -13.41
CA ILE A 31 1.19 6.91 -13.54
C ILE A 31 0.25 7.56 -14.54
N ALA A 32 -0.86 6.91 -14.90
CA ALA A 32 -1.86 7.48 -15.81
C ALA A 32 -2.41 8.86 -15.36
N GLY A 33 -2.37 9.17 -14.05
CA GLY A 33 -2.89 10.41 -13.46
C GLY A 33 -1.87 11.53 -13.22
N GLY A 34 -0.57 11.34 -13.52
CA GLY A 34 0.48 12.33 -13.26
C GLY A 34 1.87 11.75 -13.00
N ALA A 35 2.85 12.63 -12.78
CA ALA A 35 4.25 12.23 -12.54
C ALA A 35 4.88 13.13 -11.44
N PRO A 36 4.50 12.96 -10.16
CA PRO A 36 5.10 13.75 -9.08
C PRO A 36 6.58 13.42 -8.89
N SER A 37 7.39 14.44 -8.60
CA SER A 37 8.80 14.33 -8.22
C SER A 37 9.04 14.45 -6.71
N VAL A 38 8.01 14.83 -5.96
CA VAL A 38 8.00 14.93 -4.50
C VAL A 38 6.72 14.31 -3.98
N ALA A 39 6.81 13.46 -2.97
CA ALA A 39 5.65 13.02 -2.20
C ALA A 39 5.39 14.03 -1.08
N HIS A 40 4.23 14.70 -1.16
CA HIS A 40 3.80 15.69 -0.16
C HIS A 40 2.97 15.02 0.93
N ASN A 41 3.64 14.33 1.83
CA ASN A 41 3.07 13.55 2.93
C ASN A 41 2.96 14.38 4.22
N VAL A 42 2.42 13.79 5.28
CA VAL A 42 2.32 14.40 6.60
C VAL A 42 2.85 13.43 7.65
N LEU A 43 3.79 13.88 8.47
CA LEU A 43 4.25 13.17 9.66
C LEU A 43 3.31 13.49 10.83
N ILE A 44 2.80 12.45 11.48
CA ILE A 44 1.99 12.54 12.68
C ILE A 44 2.78 12.00 13.86
N ARG A 45 2.85 12.79 14.93
CA ARG A 45 3.49 12.44 16.19
C ARG A 45 2.46 12.50 17.32
N VAL A 46 2.25 11.39 17.98
CA VAL A 46 1.39 11.27 19.17
C VAL A 46 2.26 11.05 20.40
N VAL A 47 2.02 11.78 21.47
CA VAL A 47 2.73 11.63 22.74
C VAL A 47 1.73 11.22 23.82
N LEU A 48 2.07 10.17 24.55
CA LEU A 48 1.30 9.72 25.71
C LEU A 48 1.76 10.46 26.99
N SER A 49 0.97 10.41 28.03
CA SER A 49 1.26 11.08 29.31
C SER A 49 2.47 10.53 30.06
N ASP A 50 2.94 9.33 29.71
CA ASP A 50 4.21 8.76 30.21
C ASP A 50 5.43 9.14 29.35
N GLY A 51 5.24 9.96 28.32
CA GLY A 51 6.28 10.37 27.39
C GLY A 51 6.49 9.43 26.20
N THR A 52 5.79 8.30 26.11
CA THR A 52 5.87 7.41 24.95
C THR A 52 5.42 8.14 23.70
N VAL A 53 6.22 8.01 22.63
CA VAL A 53 5.96 8.64 21.34
C VAL A 53 5.60 7.58 20.30
N GLY A 54 4.47 7.77 19.62
CA GLY A 54 4.10 7.02 18.43
C GLY A 54 4.15 7.90 17.19
N LEU A 55 4.50 7.30 16.07
CA LEU A 55 4.65 7.96 14.79
C LEU A 55 3.70 7.34 13.76
N GLY A 56 3.23 8.18 12.84
CA GLY A 56 2.46 7.76 11.67
C GLY A 56 2.75 8.68 10.50
N GLU A 57 2.53 8.18 9.32
CA GLU A 57 2.64 8.93 8.06
C GLU A 57 1.31 8.87 7.34
N ALA A 58 0.79 10.02 6.93
CA ALA A 58 -0.31 10.12 5.98
C ALA A 58 0.26 10.49 4.62
N ALA A 59 -0.08 9.71 3.60
CA ALA A 59 0.38 9.91 2.23
C ALA A 59 -0.80 10.17 1.29
N PRO A 60 -1.33 11.40 1.26
CA PRO A 60 -2.38 11.77 0.33
C PRO A 60 -1.84 11.72 -1.10
N PHE A 61 -2.63 11.19 -2.01
CA PHE A 61 -2.26 11.13 -3.42
C PHE A 61 -3.38 11.66 -4.30
N THR A 62 -3.26 12.93 -4.71
CA THR A 62 -4.32 13.69 -5.37
C THR A 62 -4.87 13.01 -6.63
N ALA A 63 -4.01 12.36 -7.41
CA ALA A 63 -4.41 11.67 -8.63
C ALA A 63 -5.37 10.48 -8.38
N VAL A 64 -5.34 9.88 -7.17
CA VAL A 64 -6.15 8.71 -6.82
C VAL A 64 -7.30 9.06 -5.88
N SER A 65 -7.03 9.83 -4.81
CA SER A 65 -8.01 10.13 -3.77
C SER A 65 -8.60 11.55 -3.84
N GLY A 66 -7.91 12.47 -4.51
CA GLY A 66 -8.24 13.90 -4.49
C GLY A 66 -7.66 14.64 -3.28
N GLU A 67 -7.12 13.91 -2.29
CA GLU A 67 -6.51 14.48 -1.09
C GLU A 67 -5.21 15.23 -1.43
N THR A 68 -4.92 16.24 -0.64
CA THR A 68 -3.66 17.01 -0.71
C THR A 68 -3.02 17.08 0.68
N GLN A 69 -1.73 17.37 0.77
CA GLN A 69 -1.07 17.63 2.06
C GLN A 69 -1.81 18.70 2.88
N ALA A 70 -2.32 19.74 2.21
CA ALA A 70 -3.03 20.82 2.86
C ALA A 70 -4.39 20.38 3.43
N SER A 71 -5.19 19.61 2.68
CA SER A 71 -6.47 19.07 3.15
C SER A 71 -6.26 18.06 4.29
N THR A 72 -5.25 17.20 4.16
CA THR A 72 -4.84 16.25 5.20
C THR A 72 -4.44 16.94 6.50
N LEU A 73 -3.61 18.02 6.43
CA LEU A 73 -3.22 18.79 7.61
C LEU A 73 -4.43 19.49 8.27
N LEU A 74 -5.39 19.95 7.49
CA LEU A 74 -6.62 20.56 8.01
C LEU A 74 -7.46 19.53 8.76
N ALA A 75 -7.72 18.36 8.16
CA ALA A 75 -8.47 17.27 8.78
C ALA A 75 -7.80 16.77 10.09
N LEU A 76 -6.47 16.65 10.07
CA LEU A 76 -5.71 16.24 11.26
C LEU A 76 -5.75 17.29 12.38
N ARG A 77 -5.91 18.58 12.06
CA ARG A 77 -6.10 19.63 13.07
C ARG A 77 -7.44 19.47 13.80
N GLU A 78 -8.50 19.11 13.09
CA GLU A 78 -9.81 18.80 13.69
C GLU A 78 -9.75 17.50 14.49
N ALA A 79 -9.11 16.47 13.96
CA ALA A 79 -8.89 15.20 14.65
C ALA A 79 -8.16 15.40 15.99
N ARG A 80 -7.12 16.24 16.02
CA ARG A 80 -6.37 16.57 17.24
C ARG A 80 -7.28 17.06 18.36
N ALA A 81 -8.24 17.95 18.06
CA ALA A 81 -9.15 18.51 19.06
C ALA A 81 -10.05 17.45 19.72
N ARG A 82 -10.29 16.33 19.02
CA ARG A 82 -11.16 15.23 19.51
C ARG A 82 -10.37 14.10 20.16
N ILE A 83 -9.09 13.93 19.82
CA ILE A 83 -8.24 12.81 20.22
C ILE A 83 -7.39 13.13 21.43
N VAL A 84 -6.83 14.34 21.55
CA VAL A 84 -6.04 14.73 22.73
C VAL A 84 -6.92 14.67 23.98
N GLY A 85 -6.39 14.07 25.03
CA GLY A 85 -7.10 13.78 26.29
C GLY A 85 -7.81 12.42 26.31
N GLN A 86 -7.90 11.70 25.20
CA GLN A 86 -8.45 10.36 25.15
C GLN A 86 -7.41 9.29 25.56
N ASP A 87 -7.89 8.10 25.89
CA ASP A 87 -7.07 6.94 26.21
C ASP A 87 -6.70 6.18 24.92
N VAL A 88 -5.39 6.03 24.64
CA VAL A 88 -4.89 5.34 23.45
C VAL A 88 -5.30 3.87 23.38
N ARG A 89 -5.60 3.22 24.52
CA ARG A 89 -6.10 1.84 24.57
C ARG A 89 -7.45 1.66 23.85
N SER A 90 -8.20 2.74 23.70
CA SER A 90 -9.51 2.74 23.02
C SER A 90 -9.40 2.88 21.51
N LEU A 91 -8.47 2.16 20.86
CA LEU A 91 -8.13 2.30 19.44
C LEU A 91 -9.34 2.28 18.50
N ARG A 92 -10.30 1.35 18.70
CA ARG A 92 -11.51 1.28 17.86
C ARG A 92 -12.41 2.51 18.01
N ARG A 93 -12.53 3.06 19.23
CA ARG A 93 -13.28 4.29 19.50
C ARG A 93 -12.59 5.49 18.85
N LEU A 94 -11.27 5.56 18.93
CA LEU A 94 -10.47 6.61 18.32
C LEU A 94 -10.61 6.56 16.80
N SER A 95 -10.57 5.38 16.18
CA SER A 95 -10.82 5.18 14.76
C SER A 95 -12.23 5.64 14.35
N ALA A 96 -13.26 5.36 15.17
CA ALA A 96 -14.62 5.84 14.90
C ALA A 96 -14.69 7.37 14.93
N ILE A 97 -14.03 8.03 15.90
CA ILE A 97 -13.91 9.49 15.94
C ILE A 97 -13.21 10.03 14.68
N LEU A 98 -12.10 9.39 14.25
CA LEU A 98 -11.39 9.78 13.04
C LEU A 98 -12.25 9.63 11.79
N SER A 99 -13.05 8.58 11.69
CA SER A 99 -13.98 8.38 10.57
C SER A 99 -15.08 9.43 10.52
N GLU A 100 -15.50 9.94 11.69
CA GLU A 100 -16.49 11.02 11.80
C GLU A 100 -15.91 12.39 11.40
N VAL A 101 -14.68 12.70 11.83
CA VAL A 101 -14.07 14.03 11.63
C VAL A 101 -13.27 14.14 10.34
N CYS A 102 -12.84 13.02 9.75
CA CYS A 102 -12.07 12.95 8.50
C CYS A 102 -12.76 12.00 7.50
N PRO A 103 -14.05 12.20 7.14
CA PRO A 103 -14.78 11.24 6.32
C PRO A 103 -14.18 11.08 4.92
N ASP A 104 -13.68 12.16 4.33
CA ASP A 104 -13.17 12.22 2.96
C ASP A 104 -11.63 12.26 2.88
N GLU A 105 -10.95 12.06 4.04
CA GLU A 105 -9.49 12.12 4.16
C GLU A 105 -8.93 10.79 4.71
N PRO A 106 -9.03 9.69 3.94
CA PRO A 106 -8.58 8.37 4.40
C PRO A 106 -7.08 8.30 4.70
N ALA A 107 -6.23 9.06 4.01
CA ALA A 107 -4.80 9.14 4.34
C ALA A 107 -4.57 9.78 5.71
N ALA A 108 -5.31 10.84 6.05
CA ALA A 108 -5.27 11.44 7.40
C ALA A 108 -5.67 10.41 8.47
N ARG A 109 -6.75 9.66 8.23
CA ARG A 109 -7.18 8.58 9.14
C ARG A 109 -6.10 7.53 9.31
N ALA A 110 -5.55 7.01 8.20
CA ALA A 110 -4.51 5.99 8.21
C ALA A 110 -3.30 6.44 9.03
N GLY A 111 -2.75 7.60 8.72
CA GLY A 111 -1.57 8.12 9.42
C GLY A 111 -1.82 8.35 10.91
N CYS A 112 -3.01 8.86 11.29
CA CYS A 112 -3.36 9.06 12.70
C CYS A 112 -3.56 7.72 13.42
N GLU A 113 -4.28 6.76 12.84
CA GLU A 113 -4.49 5.43 13.40
C GLU A 113 -3.16 4.68 13.58
N LEU A 114 -2.23 4.82 12.63
CA LEU A 114 -0.88 4.25 12.74
C LEU A 114 -0.09 4.87 13.89
N ALA A 115 -0.12 6.20 14.05
CA ALA A 115 0.57 6.88 15.16
C ALA A 115 0.01 6.45 16.53
N LEU A 116 -1.31 6.31 16.64
CA LEU A 116 -1.97 5.84 17.86
C LEU A 116 -1.61 4.39 18.17
N LEU A 117 -1.65 3.52 17.18
CA LEU A 117 -1.27 2.11 17.35
C LEU A 117 0.21 1.99 17.69
N ASP A 118 1.09 2.74 17.02
CA ASP A 118 2.53 2.73 17.31
C ASP A 118 2.82 3.17 18.75
N ALA A 119 2.17 4.25 19.23
CA ALA A 119 2.28 4.69 20.63
C ALA A 119 1.86 3.59 21.61
N TYR A 120 0.71 2.97 21.38
CA TYR A 120 0.22 1.87 22.18
C TYR A 120 1.20 0.69 22.22
N LEU A 121 1.69 0.27 21.05
CA LEU A 121 2.60 -0.87 20.94
C LEU A 121 3.99 -0.58 21.53
N ARG A 122 4.50 0.65 21.40
CA ARG A 122 5.75 1.07 22.04
C ARG A 122 5.64 1.04 23.57
N GLN A 123 4.54 1.54 24.12
CA GLN A 123 4.27 1.49 25.55
C GLN A 123 4.30 0.04 26.08
N HIS A 124 3.81 -0.92 25.27
CA HIS A 124 3.74 -2.34 25.62
C HIS A 124 4.96 -3.16 25.12
N ARG A 125 5.94 -2.53 24.50
CA ARG A 125 7.13 -3.18 23.92
C ARG A 125 6.78 -4.35 22.98
N MET A 126 5.75 -4.14 22.16
CA MET A 126 5.24 -5.15 21.22
C MET A 126 5.53 -4.73 19.77
N PRO A 127 6.18 -5.57 18.95
CA PRO A 127 6.30 -5.31 17.51
C PRO A 127 4.93 -5.33 16.83
N MET A 128 4.74 -4.46 15.83
CA MET A 128 3.45 -4.31 15.17
C MET A 128 3.03 -5.59 14.40
N TRP A 129 3.97 -6.33 13.79
CA TRP A 129 3.67 -7.61 13.13
C TRP A 129 3.15 -8.68 14.12
N THR A 130 3.60 -8.67 15.37
CA THR A 130 3.10 -9.56 16.43
C THR A 130 1.66 -9.21 16.79
N TYR A 131 1.33 -7.91 16.89
CA TYR A 131 -0.03 -7.43 17.17
C TYR A 131 -1.03 -7.90 16.10
N PHE A 132 -0.63 -7.94 14.84
CA PHE A 132 -1.48 -8.38 13.73
C PHE A 132 -1.57 -9.90 13.58
N GLY A 133 -0.85 -10.70 14.36
CA GLY A 133 -1.03 -12.16 14.38
C GLY A 133 0.25 -12.97 14.22
N GLY A 134 1.37 -12.35 13.85
CA GLY A 134 2.69 -12.97 13.89
C GLY A 134 2.93 -14.09 12.87
N GLN A 135 2.28 -14.07 11.71
CA GLN A 135 2.38 -15.13 10.70
C GLN A 135 3.77 -15.22 10.08
N ALA A 136 4.41 -14.08 9.81
CA ALA A 136 5.73 -13.99 9.21
C ALA A 136 6.49 -12.76 9.72
N THR A 137 7.79 -12.74 9.48
CA THR A 137 8.69 -11.60 9.73
C THR A 137 9.46 -11.20 8.48
N GLN A 138 9.18 -11.84 7.35
CA GLN A 138 9.79 -11.60 6.05
C GLN A 138 8.72 -11.54 4.98
N LEU A 139 8.88 -10.60 4.03
CA LEU A 139 8.05 -10.46 2.85
C LEU A 139 8.94 -10.19 1.64
N LYS A 140 8.46 -10.54 0.44
CA LYS A 140 9.06 -10.12 -0.82
C LYS A 140 8.13 -9.16 -1.52
N SER A 141 8.61 -7.95 -1.81
CA SER A 141 7.88 -6.95 -2.60
C SER A 141 8.23 -7.08 -4.08
N ASP A 142 7.31 -6.68 -4.94
CA ASP A 142 7.62 -6.36 -6.33
C ASP A 142 8.37 -5.03 -6.43
N LEU A 143 8.70 -4.64 -7.68
CA LEU A 143 9.16 -3.29 -8.02
C LEU A 143 8.34 -2.73 -9.17
N THR A 144 7.87 -1.50 -9.00
CA THR A 144 7.13 -0.77 -10.02
C THR A 144 8.05 -0.29 -11.14
N ILE A 145 7.69 -0.65 -12.37
CA ILE A 145 8.24 -0.05 -13.59
C ILE A 145 7.28 1.07 -14.00
N THR A 146 7.72 2.30 -13.80
CA THR A 146 6.94 3.51 -14.06
C THR A 146 6.60 3.66 -15.54
N ALA A 147 5.59 4.48 -15.86
CA ALA A 147 5.23 4.77 -17.24
C ALA A 147 6.39 5.50 -17.94
N GLY A 148 6.71 5.10 -19.16
CA GLY A 148 7.81 5.62 -19.95
C GLY A 148 7.87 4.98 -21.33
N ASP A 149 8.94 5.26 -22.09
CA ASP A 149 9.18 4.63 -23.40
C ASP A 149 9.75 3.19 -23.27
N VAL A 150 9.86 2.51 -24.39
CA VAL A 150 10.38 1.13 -24.44
C VAL A 150 11.83 1.02 -23.91
N PRO A 151 12.78 1.88 -24.30
CA PRO A 151 14.13 1.85 -23.73
C PRO A 151 14.17 2.00 -22.20
N HIS A 152 13.39 2.95 -21.65
CA HIS A 152 13.28 3.14 -20.21
C HIS A 152 12.73 1.89 -19.52
N ALA A 153 11.64 1.31 -20.03
CA ALA A 153 11.02 0.11 -19.47
C ALA A 153 12.00 -1.08 -19.43
N ILE A 154 12.74 -1.33 -20.52
CA ILE A 154 13.74 -2.40 -20.57
C ILE A 154 14.87 -2.15 -19.55
N ALA A 155 15.43 -0.94 -19.52
CA ALA A 155 16.53 -0.60 -18.61
C ALA A 155 16.13 -0.75 -17.14
N SER A 156 14.93 -0.24 -16.77
CA SER A 156 14.37 -0.32 -15.42
C SER A 156 14.11 -1.76 -15.00
N ALA A 157 13.48 -2.58 -15.88
CA ALA A 157 13.23 -3.99 -15.59
C ALA A 157 14.51 -4.79 -15.41
N GLN A 158 15.52 -4.56 -16.28
CA GLN A 158 16.83 -5.20 -16.13
C GLN A 158 17.56 -4.77 -14.85
N ALA A 159 17.45 -3.50 -14.46
CA ALA A 159 18.01 -3.01 -13.20
C ALA A 159 17.31 -3.65 -12.01
N ALA A 160 15.98 -3.74 -12.01
CA ALA A 160 15.20 -4.43 -11.01
C ALA A 160 15.60 -5.91 -10.88
N TYR A 161 15.69 -6.61 -11.99
CA TYR A 161 16.07 -8.04 -12.02
C TYR A 161 17.49 -8.25 -11.46
N ARG A 162 18.47 -7.39 -11.83
CA ARG A 162 19.83 -7.45 -11.25
C ARG A 162 19.84 -7.22 -9.74
N ARG A 163 18.92 -6.42 -9.21
CA ARG A 163 18.70 -6.18 -7.78
C ARG A 163 17.96 -7.33 -7.08
N GLY A 164 17.57 -8.40 -7.78
CA GLY A 164 16.94 -9.58 -7.21
C GLY A 164 15.41 -9.59 -7.22
N PHE A 165 14.77 -8.57 -7.82
CA PHE A 165 13.31 -8.60 -7.97
C PHE A 165 12.89 -9.64 -9.01
N THR A 166 11.97 -10.51 -8.62
CA THR A 166 11.34 -11.52 -9.49
C THR A 166 9.86 -11.22 -9.75
N SER A 167 9.30 -10.22 -9.09
CA SER A 167 7.98 -9.66 -9.38
C SER A 167 8.13 -8.21 -9.84
N LEU A 168 7.54 -7.88 -10.99
CA LEU A 168 7.59 -6.54 -11.57
C LEU A 168 6.16 -6.05 -11.82
N LYS A 169 5.83 -4.90 -11.25
CA LYS A 169 4.57 -4.20 -11.49
C LYS A 169 4.77 -3.18 -12.61
N ILE A 170 4.04 -3.30 -13.70
CA ILE A 170 4.22 -2.48 -14.91
C ILE A 170 3.02 -1.55 -15.06
N LYS A 171 3.28 -0.24 -14.97
CA LYS A 171 2.25 0.78 -15.19
C LYS A 171 1.86 0.82 -16.66
N VAL A 172 0.56 0.69 -16.94
CA VAL A 172 -0.06 0.76 -18.27
C VAL A 172 -1.25 1.72 -18.24
N GLY A 173 -1.95 1.91 -19.34
CA GLY A 173 -3.19 2.73 -19.37
C GLY A 173 -2.98 4.20 -19.65
N ALA A 174 -1.74 4.68 -19.71
CA ALA A 174 -1.42 6.04 -20.14
C ALA A 174 -1.29 6.16 -21.67
N GLN A 175 -1.10 5.04 -22.36
CA GLN A 175 -0.95 4.93 -23.80
C GLN A 175 -2.02 4.02 -24.41
N THR A 176 -2.01 3.83 -25.72
CA THR A 176 -2.92 2.88 -26.37
C THR A 176 -2.58 1.43 -25.97
N PRO A 177 -3.55 0.50 -26.04
CA PRO A 177 -3.29 -0.92 -25.78
C PRO A 177 -2.18 -1.52 -26.64
N ALA A 178 -2.02 -1.03 -27.88
CA ALA A 178 -0.98 -1.49 -28.79
C ALA A 178 0.43 -1.06 -28.33
N GLU A 179 0.60 0.20 -27.97
CA GLU A 179 1.86 0.76 -27.47
C GLU A 179 2.26 0.12 -26.12
N ASP A 180 1.30 -0.04 -25.20
CA ASP A 180 1.56 -0.71 -23.94
C ASP A 180 1.90 -2.20 -24.13
N ALA A 181 1.22 -2.91 -25.06
CA ALA A 181 1.55 -4.30 -25.39
C ALA A 181 2.97 -4.44 -25.98
N GLU A 182 3.37 -3.52 -26.85
CA GLU A 182 4.74 -3.48 -27.40
C GLU A 182 5.77 -3.27 -26.29
N ARG A 183 5.54 -2.27 -25.41
CA ARG A 183 6.42 -1.94 -24.30
C ARG A 183 6.56 -3.09 -23.29
N VAL A 184 5.46 -3.71 -22.86
CA VAL A 184 5.47 -4.86 -21.97
C VAL A 184 6.17 -6.06 -22.61
N SER A 185 5.91 -6.33 -23.90
CA SER A 185 6.55 -7.42 -24.64
C SER A 185 8.06 -7.21 -24.79
N ALA A 186 8.48 -5.99 -25.11
CA ALA A 186 9.89 -5.64 -25.23
C ALA A 186 10.63 -5.75 -23.90
N LEU A 187 10.02 -5.26 -22.81
CA LEU A 187 10.52 -5.41 -21.45
C LEU A 187 10.71 -6.89 -21.09
N TYR A 188 9.69 -7.71 -21.26
CA TYR A 188 9.76 -9.13 -20.93
C TYR A 188 10.84 -9.87 -21.72
N ARG A 189 10.93 -9.64 -23.04
CA ARG A 189 11.97 -10.23 -23.89
C ARG A 189 13.37 -9.74 -23.57
N GLY A 190 13.49 -8.54 -22.97
CA GLY A 190 14.77 -7.96 -22.53
C GLY A 190 15.29 -8.56 -21.21
N LEU A 191 14.48 -9.33 -20.50
CA LEU A 191 14.88 -10.00 -19.26
C LEU A 191 15.58 -11.33 -19.53
N PRO A 192 16.47 -11.81 -18.63
CA PRO A 192 17.10 -13.10 -18.76
C PRO A 192 16.09 -14.24 -18.82
N SER A 193 16.28 -15.18 -19.74
CA SER A 193 15.41 -16.33 -19.95
C SER A 193 16.17 -17.66 -19.83
N GLY A 194 15.51 -18.73 -19.41
CA GLY A 194 15.87 -20.13 -19.57
C GLY A 194 17.10 -20.66 -18.86
N ARG A 195 18.16 -19.88 -18.67
CA ARG A 195 19.42 -20.30 -18.00
C ARG A 195 19.56 -19.76 -16.57
N ASP A 196 18.83 -18.68 -16.24
CA ASP A 196 18.77 -18.15 -14.87
C ASP A 196 17.60 -18.80 -14.14
N PRO A 197 17.83 -19.52 -13.03
CA PRO A 197 16.77 -20.18 -12.27
C PRO A 197 15.67 -19.20 -11.82
N ARG A 198 16.01 -17.94 -11.57
CA ARG A 198 15.08 -16.90 -11.16
C ARG A 198 14.08 -16.52 -12.26
N SER A 199 14.40 -16.82 -13.52
CA SER A 199 13.47 -16.55 -14.64
C SER A 199 12.18 -17.36 -14.54
N ALA A 200 12.21 -18.52 -13.87
CA ALA A 200 11.03 -19.35 -13.60
C ALA A 200 10.11 -18.73 -12.52
N GLU A 201 10.64 -17.82 -11.71
CA GLU A 201 9.90 -17.12 -10.65
C GLU A 201 9.38 -15.73 -11.10
N LEU A 202 9.66 -15.34 -12.36
CA LEU A 202 9.31 -14.02 -12.85
C LEU A 202 7.81 -13.85 -12.99
N ASN A 203 7.26 -12.89 -12.25
CA ASN A 203 5.86 -12.50 -12.27
C ASN A 203 5.72 -11.09 -12.83
N LEU A 204 4.85 -10.91 -13.83
CA LEU A 204 4.47 -9.60 -14.34
C LEU A 204 3.06 -9.26 -13.84
N VAL A 205 2.95 -8.15 -13.13
CA VAL A 205 1.68 -7.53 -12.71
C VAL A 205 1.47 -6.29 -13.56
N LEU A 206 0.32 -6.17 -14.22
CA LEU A 206 -0.07 -4.94 -14.91
C LEU A 206 -0.90 -4.08 -13.97
N ASP A 207 -0.73 -2.76 -14.02
CA ASP A 207 -1.56 -1.81 -13.30
C ASP A 207 -1.91 -0.62 -14.22
N ALA A 208 -3.21 -0.51 -14.52
CA ALA A 208 -3.71 0.53 -15.40
C ALA A 208 -4.21 1.78 -14.65
N ASN A 209 -4.30 1.74 -13.31
CA ASN A 209 -4.89 2.81 -12.49
C ASN A 209 -6.20 3.37 -13.10
N GLY A 210 -7.02 2.48 -13.69
CA GLY A 210 -8.29 2.83 -14.31
C GLY A 210 -8.20 3.53 -15.67
N GLY A 211 -7.06 3.50 -16.32
CA GLY A 211 -6.77 4.26 -17.54
C GLY A 211 -7.43 3.74 -18.83
N TYR A 212 -8.03 2.55 -18.81
CA TYR A 212 -8.67 1.95 -20.00
C TYR A 212 -10.20 1.93 -19.92
N SER A 213 -10.84 1.82 -21.11
CA SER A 213 -12.17 1.23 -21.21
C SER A 213 -12.08 -0.30 -21.11
N ALA A 214 -13.22 -0.98 -20.88
CA ALA A 214 -13.24 -2.44 -20.85
C ALA A 214 -12.73 -3.07 -22.15
N GLU A 215 -13.09 -2.51 -23.33
CA GLU A 215 -12.64 -2.95 -24.62
C GLU A 215 -11.11 -2.80 -24.79
N GLN A 216 -10.56 -1.67 -24.37
CA GLN A 216 -9.13 -1.40 -24.43
C GLN A 216 -8.33 -2.35 -23.52
N ALA A 217 -8.82 -2.59 -22.31
CA ALA A 217 -8.19 -3.54 -21.38
C ALA A 217 -8.15 -4.96 -21.95
N LEU A 218 -9.24 -5.40 -22.55
CA LEU A 218 -9.31 -6.72 -23.22
C LEU A 218 -8.44 -6.77 -24.49
N ASP A 219 -8.32 -5.65 -25.22
CA ASP A 219 -7.41 -5.58 -26.39
C ASP A 219 -5.94 -5.72 -25.96
N LEU A 220 -5.51 -5.05 -24.88
CA LEU A 220 -4.18 -5.22 -24.30
C LEU A 220 -3.90 -6.69 -23.97
N LEU A 221 -4.81 -7.35 -23.24
CA LEU A 221 -4.63 -8.74 -22.84
C LEU A 221 -4.56 -9.70 -24.05
N ARG A 222 -5.39 -9.48 -25.08
CA ARG A 222 -5.33 -10.28 -26.32
C ARG A 222 -3.99 -10.14 -27.03
N ARG A 223 -3.44 -8.92 -27.10
CA ARG A 223 -2.13 -8.66 -27.73
C ARG A 223 -0.99 -9.32 -26.97
N LEU A 224 -1.00 -9.23 -25.64
CA LEU A 224 0.01 -9.88 -24.80
C LEU A 224 -0.07 -11.40 -24.88
N ALA A 225 -1.28 -11.97 -24.89
CA ALA A 225 -1.49 -13.41 -25.08
C ALA A 225 -1.01 -13.89 -26.46
N ALA A 226 -1.28 -13.12 -27.53
CA ALA A 226 -0.80 -13.42 -28.89
C ALA A 226 0.74 -13.32 -29.03
N ALA A 227 1.40 -12.61 -28.12
CA ALA A 227 2.85 -12.48 -28.04
C ALA A 227 3.51 -13.46 -27.05
N ASP A 228 2.73 -14.38 -26.44
CA ASP A 228 3.14 -15.34 -25.42
C ASP A 228 3.76 -14.68 -24.17
N ILE A 229 3.24 -13.51 -23.76
CA ILE A 229 3.68 -12.81 -22.55
C ILE A 229 2.82 -13.25 -21.36
N PRO A 230 3.39 -13.92 -20.34
CA PRO A 230 2.65 -14.36 -19.17
C PRO A 230 2.38 -13.17 -18.22
N ILE A 231 1.11 -12.96 -17.88
CA ILE A 231 0.68 -11.95 -16.92
C ILE A 231 0.07 -12.66 -15.72
N ALA A 232 0.60 -12.38 -14.52
CA ALA A 232 0.15 -12.99 -13.28
C ALA A 232 -1.11 -12.32 -12.73
N LEU A 233 -1.25 -10.99 -12.91
CA LEU A 233 -2.36 -10.20 -12.38
C LEU A 233 -2.54 -8.94 -13.23
N PHE A 234 -3.79 -8.49 -13.40
CA PHE A 234 -4.09 -7.19 -13.99
C PHE A 234 -4.90 -6.35 -12.99
N GLU A 235 -4.25 -5.33 -12.45
CA GLU A 235 -4.80 -4.42 -11.44
C GLU A 235 -5.53 -3.27 -12.10
N GLN A 236 -6.72 -2.95 -11.58
CA GLN A 236 -7.60 -1.83 -11.90
C GLN A 236 -7.60 -1.43 -13.38
N PRO A 237 -8.10 -2.28 -14.28
CA PRO A 237 -8.07 -2.03 -15.72
C PRO A 237 -8.90 -0.81 -16.14
N VAL A 238 -10.02 -0.56 -15.48
CA VAL A 238 -11.00 0.48 -15.84
C VAL A 238 -11.21 1.45 -14.69
N ALA A 239 -11.75 2.63 -15.01
CA ALA A 239 -12.07 3.65 -14.01
C ALA A 239 -12.90 3.07 -12.85
N ARG A 240 -12.64 3.52 -11.63
CA ARG A 240 -13.28 3.00 -10.41
C ARG A 240 -14.81 3.06 -10.44
N GLN A 241 -15.36 4.06 -11.14
CA GLN A 241 -16.81 4.25 -11.30
C GLN A 241 -17.43 3.29 -12.29
N ASP A 242 -16.63 2.72 -13.20
CA ASP A 242 -17.08 1.76 -14.22
C ASP A 242 -17.10 0.33 -13.64
N ARG A 243 -18.02 0.10 -12.70
CA ARG A 243 -18.21 -1.21 -12.07
C ARG A 243 -18.63 -2.28 -13.09
N LEU A 244 -19.40 -1.92 -14.10
CA LEU A 244 -19.85 -2.88 -15.14
C LEU A 244 -18.69 -3.24 -16.05
N GLY A 245 -17.87 -2.29 -16.47
CA GLY A 245 -16.66 -2.55 -17.24
C GLY A 245 -15.67 -3.42 -16.48
N LEU A 246 -15.48 -3.22 -15.16
CA LEU A 246 -14.65 -4.09 -14.33
C LEU A 246 -15.13 -5.55 -14.35
N LEU A 247 -16.45 -5.77 -14.21
CA LEU A 247 -17.03 -7.12 -14.26
C LEU A 247 -16.93 -7.73 -15.66
N ASP A 248 -17.07 -6.92 -16.70
CA ASP A 248 -16.97 -7.36 -18.09
C ASP A 248 -15.55 -7.84 -18.42
N VAL A 249 -14.54 -7.04 -18.07
CA VAL A 249 -13.12 -7.44 -18.20
C VAL A 249 -12.87 -8.71 -17.40
N ALA A 250 -13.31 -8.78 -16.15
CA ALA A 250 -13.05 -9.92 -15.27
C ALA A 250 -13.72 -11.23 -15.73
N ARG A 251 -14.86 -11.16 -16.44
CA ARG A 251 -15.52 -12.34 -17.01
C ARG A 251 -14.85 -12.85 -18.27
N GLN A 252 -14.31 -11.97 -19.09
CA GLN A 252 -13.71 -12.31 -20.39
C GLN A 252 -12.20 -12.58 -20.32
N SER A 253 -11.54 -12.12 -19.26
CA SER A 253 -10.10 -12.26 -19.06
C SER A 253 -9.73 -13.65 -18.56
N SER A 254 -8.69 -14.25 -19.15
CA SER A 254 -7.99 -15.40 -18.57
C SER A 254 -6.98 -15.01 -17.49
N VAL A 255 -6.55 -13.73 -17.48
CA VAL A 255 -5.68 -13.16 -16.44
C VAL A 255 -6.53 -12.77 -15.23
N PRO A 256 -6.12 -13.11 -14.00
CA PRO A 256 -6.82 -12.67 -12.80
C PRO A 256 -6.89 -11.13 -12.71
N ILE A 257 -8.08 -10.59 -12.43
CA ILE A 257 -8.31 -9.16 -12.25
C ILE A 257 -8.27 -8.83 -10.77
N CYS A 258 -7.52 -7.77 -10.43
CA CYS A 258 -7.43 -7.18 -9.09
C CYS A 258 -8.14 -5.83 -9.05
N ALA A 259 -9.00 -5.61 -8.05
CA ALA A 259 -9.59 -4.30 -7.79
C ALA A 259 -8.71 -3.52 -6.82
N ASP A 260 -8.34 -2.29 -7.18
CA ASP A 260 -7.62 -1.34 -6.33
C ASP A 260 -8.52 -0.14 -5.98
N GLU A 261 -8.64 0.84 -6.85
CA GLU A 261 -9.45 2.03 -6.61
C GLU A 261 -10.95 1.72 -6.47
N SER A 262 -11.40 0.58 -6.98
CA SER A 262 -12.78 0.07 -6.82
C SER A 262 -13.02 -0.62 -5.47
N ALA A 263 -12.01 -0.77 -4.61
CA ALA A 263 -12.08 -1.39 -3.30
C ALA A 263 -11.53 -0.42 -2.23
N ARG A 264 -12.39 0.41 -1.65
CA ARG A 264 -12.05 1.43 -0.65
C ARG A 264 -12.71 1.22 0.70
N SER A 265 -13.60 0.24 0.79
CA SER A 265 -14.34 -0.11 2.00
C SER A 265 -14.65 -1.59 2.05
N ALA A 266 -14.99 -2.10 3.25
CA ALA A 266 -15.48 -3.45 3.43
C ALA A 266 -16.77 -3.71 2.62
N ALA A 267 -17.60 -2.68 2.42
CA ALA A 267 -18.79 -2.77 1.58
C ALA A 267 -18.44 -2.99 0.09
N ASP A 268 -17.40 -2.30 -0.42
CA ASP A 268 -16.91 -2.53 -1.78
C ASP A 268 -16.37 -3.95 -1.93
N VAL A 269 -15.57 -4.42 -0.97
CA VAL A 269 -15.03 -5.79 -0.99
C VAL A 269 -16.15 -6.81 -0.92
N MET A 270 -17.18 -6.60 -0.10
CA MET A 270 -18.34 -7.47 -0.05
C MET A 270 -19.07 -7.55 -1.40
N TRP A 271 -19.22 -6.39 -2.08
CA TRP A 271 -19.78 -6.37 -3.44
C TRP A 271 -18.92 -7.18 -4.43
N LEU A 272 -17.58 -7.03 -4.38
CA LEU A 272 -16.66 -7.81 -5.22
C LEU A 272 -16.79 -9.33 -4.96
N VAL A 273 -16.86 -9.73 -3.69
CA VAL A 273 -17.09 -11.13 -3.30
C VAL A 273 -18.39 -11.68 -3.91
N GLN A 274 -19.47 -10.91 -3.85
CA GLN A 274 -20.77 -11.31 -4.38
C GLN A 274 -20.77 -11.50 -5.90
N THR A 275 -19.92 -10.76 -6.64
CA THR A 275 -19.82 -10.89 -8.10
C THR A 275 -19.15 -12.17 -8.56
N ARG A 276 -18.23 -12.74 -7.75
CA ARG A 276 -17.46 -13.98 -8.01
C ARG A 276 -16.58 -13.96 -9.27
N VAL A 277 -16.36 -12.80 -9.88
CA VAL A 277 -15.57 -12.68 -11.13
C VAL A 277 -14.23 -12.00 -10.92
N VAL A 278 -14.14 -10.98 -10.07
CA VAL A 278 -12.87 -10.39 -9.64
C VAL A 278 -12.13 -11.39 -8.76
N ARG A 279 -10.84 -11.52 -8.93
CA ARG A 279 -10.04 -12.58 -8.30
C ARG A 279 -9.20 -12.11 -7.13
N ALA A 280 -8.87 -10.82 -7.08
CA ALA A 280 -8.05 -10.24 -6.02
C ALA A 280 -8.50 -8.82 -5.67
N VAL A 281 -8.07 -8.37 -4.51
CA VAL A 281 -8.24 -6.99 -4.05
C VAL A 281 -6.91 -6.46 -3.52
N ASN A 282 -6.54 -5.24 -3.94
CA ASN A 282 -5.39 -4.55 -3.39
C ASN A 282 -5.83 -3.74 -2.16
N LEU A 283 -5.28 -4.06 -1.01
CA LEU A 283 -5.47 -3.34 0.24
C LEU A 283 -4.36 -2.29 0.38
N LYS A 284 -4.75 -1.04 0.64
CA LYS A 284 -3.81 0.06 0.89
C LYS A 284 -4.28 0.84 2.10
N LEU A 285 -3.43 1.03 3.09
CA LEU A 285 -3.76 1.77 4.30
C LEU A 285 -4.28 3.17 3.98
N MET A 286 -3.65 3.86 3.04
CA MET A 286 -3.97 5.24 2.67
C MET A 286 -5.30 5.40 1.91
N LYS A 287 -5.90 4.31 1.41
CA LYS A 287 -7.23 4.37 0.79
C LYS A 287 -8.39 4.36 1.79
N SER A 288 -8.16 3.78 2.96
CA SER A 288 -9.28 3.34 3.80
C SER A 288 -9.09 3.65 5.29
N GLY A 289 -7.86 3.84 5.76
CA GLY A 289 -7.50 3.77 7.16
C GLY A 289 -7.17 2.34 7.59
N LEU A 290 -6.52 2.21 8.73
CA LEU A 290 -6.06 0.92 9.26
C LEU A 290 -7.23 -0.04 9.57
N TYR A 291 -8.21 0.45 10.33
CA TYR A 291 -9.28 -0.43 10.82
C TYR A 291 -10.28 -0.82 9.74
N GLU A 292 -10.50 0.04 8.77
CA GLU A 292 -11.29 -0.32 7.57
C GLU A 292 -10.52 -1.32 6.70
N THR A 293 -9.20 -1.16 6.54
CA THR A 293 -8.34 -2.13 5.85
C THR A 293 -8.40 -3.51 6.51
N LEU A 294 -8.41 -3.59 7.85
CA LEU A 294 -8.60 -4.85 8.57
C LEU A 294 -9.98 -5.48 8.29
N ALA A 295 -11.03 -4.67 8.25
CA ALA A 295 -12.38 -5.17 7.90
C ALA A 295 -12.42 -5.67 6.45
N MET A 296 -11.81 -4.95 5.51
CA MET A 296 -11.67 -5.36 4.10
C MET A 296 -10.92 -6.68 3.98
N TYR A 297 -9.83 -6.86 4.73
CA TYR A 297 -9.06 -8.10 4.78
C TYR A 297 -9.91 -9.29 5.19
N GLU A 298 -10.68 -9.16 6.28
CA GLU A 298 -11.52 -10.27 6.77
C GLU A 298 -12.65 -10.61 5.79
N VAL A 299 -13.29 -9.61 5.16
CA VAL A 299 -14.32 -9.84 4.14
C VAL A 299 -13.72 -10.51 2.90
N ALA A 300 -12.57 -10.07 2.42
CA ALA A 300 -11.89 -10.65 1.27
C ALA A 300 -11.51 -12.12 1.53
N ARG A 301 -10.91 -12.40 2.68
CA ARG A 301 -10.56 -13.77 3.11
C ARG A 301 -11.77 -14.69 3.18
N ALA A 302 -12.81 -14.26 3.88
CA ALA A 302 -14.05 -15.03 4.02
C ALA A 302 -14.72 -15.29 2.65
N GLY A 303 -14.59 -14.31 1.73
CA GLY A 303 -15.10 -14.40 0.36
C GLY A 303 -14.22 -15.16 -0.63
N GLY A 304 -13.02 -15.61 -0.23
CA GLY A 304 -12.09 -16.34 -1.08
C GLY A 304 -11.43 -15.48 -2.15
N LEU A 305 -11.33 -14.16 -1.96
CA LEU A 305 -10.54 -13.28 -2.83
C LEU A 305 -9.06 -13.39 -2.50
N GLY A 306 -8.21 -13.36 -3.52
CA GLY A 306 -6.78 -13.15 -3.39
C GLY A 306 -6.49 -11.77 -2.80
N LEU A 307 -5.39 -11.66 -2.06
CA LEU A 307 -5.01 -10.44 -1.37
C LEU A 307 -3.71 -9.88 -1.95
N MET A 308 -3.70 -8.59 -2.21
CA MET A 308 -2.52 -7.78 -2.48
C MET A 308 -2.40 -6.71 -1.39
N MET A 309 -1.20 -6.44 -0.92
CA MET A 309 -0.89 -5.29 -0.07
C MET A 309 -0.09 -4.30 -0.90
N GLY A 310 -0.63 -3.13 -1.12
CA GLY A 310 0.04 -2.05 -1.83
C GLY A 310 0.16 -0.76 -1.04
N GLY A 311 0.71 0.26 -1.70
CA GLY A 311 0.84 1.61 -1.18
C GLY A 311 0.46 2.69 -2.18
N MET A 312 0.44 3.93 -1.70
CA MET A 312 0.48 5.15 -2.49
C MET A 312 1.95 5.56 -2.67
N VAL A 313 2.25 6.84 -2.88
CA VAL A 313 3.63 7.32 -2.85
C VAL A 313 4.02 7.60 -1.39
N GLU A 314 4.37 6.53 -0.69
CA GLU A 314 4.58 6.50 0.75
C GLU A 314 6.09 6.43 1.08
N GLY A 315 6.45 7.04 2.20
CA GLY A 315 7.80 6.96 2.74
C GLY A 315 8.07 5.69 3.55
N PRO A 316 9.29 5.57 4.09
CA PRO A 316 9.70 4.38 4.85
C PRO A 316 8.83 4.05 6.05
N LEU A 317 8.20 5.06 6.70
CA LEU A 317 7.37 4.85 7.87
C LEU A 317 6.06 4.13 7.51
N ALA A 318 5.33 4.66 6.53
CA ALA A 318 4.06 4.05 6.10
C ALA A 318 4.28 2.68 5.44
N MET A 319 5.33 2.54 4.63
CA MET A 319 5.69 1.26 4.01
C MET A 319 6.05 0.20 5.07
N ALA A 320 6.81 0.57 6.11
CA ALA A 320 7.10 -0.35 7.22
C ALA A 320 5.81 -0.80 7.92
N ALA A 321 4.89 0.13 8.21
CA ALA A 321 3.61 -0.22 8.84
C ALA A 321 2.77 -1.17 7.97
N ALA A 322 2.72 -0.95 6.66
CA ALA A 322 2.04 -1.85 5.72
C ALA A 322 2.73 -3.23 5.64
N ALA A 323 4.06 -3.27 5.68
CA ALA A 323 4.82 -4.52 5.75
C ALA A 323 4.52 -5.29 7.03
N HIS A 324 4.45 -4.62 8.19
CA HIS A 324 4.05 -5.24 9.45
C HIS A 324 2.63 -5.82 9.41
N LEU A 325 1.69 -5.11 8.81
CA LEU A 325 0.32 -5.58 8.65
C LEU A 325 0.27 -6.81 7.76
N ALA A 326 0.92 -6.76 6.58
CA ALA A 326 0.93 -7.88 5.65
C ALA A 326 1.62 -9.13 6.24
N ALA A 327 2.77 -8.96 6.91
CA ALA A 327 3.50 -10.05 7.55
C ALA A 327 2.74 -10.62 8.75
N GLY A 328 2.11 -9.77 9.55
CA GLY A 328 1.38 -10.19 10.73
C GLY A 328 0.10 -10.96 10.40
N LEU A 329 -0.70 -10.47 9.47
CA LEU A 329 -1.95 -11.11 9.03
C LEU A 329 -1.70 -12.34 8.15
N GLY A 330 -0.70 -12.27 7.25
CA GLY A 330 -0.44 -13.30 6.25
C GLY A 330 -1.51 -13.39 5.15
N GLY A 331 -1.35 -14.37 4.24
CA GLY A 331 -2.33 -14.68 3.21
C GLY A 331 -2.28 -13.76 1.98
N PHE A 332 -1.32 -12.86 1.89
CA PHE A 332 -1.12 -12.00 0.72
C PHE A 332 -0.34 -12.73 -0.36
N SER A 333 -0.91 -12.79 -1.56
CA SER A 333 -0.27 -13.39 -2.74
C SER A 333 0.61 -12.40 -3.49
N PHE A 334 0.35 -11.10 -3.34
CA PHE A 334 1.07 -10.02 -3.98
C PHE A 334 1.43 -8.95 -2.95
N ILE A 335 2.67 -8.47 -3.00
CA ILE A 335 3.19 -7.40 -2.13
C ILE A 335 3.81 -6.33 -3.02
N ASP A 336 3.27 -5.10 -2.94
CA ASP A 336 3.65 -3.91 -3.71
C ASP A 336 4.00 -2.79 -2.70
N LEU A 337 5.14 -2.97 -2.02
CA LEU A 337 5.63 -2.09 -0.94
C LEU A 337 7.01 -1.56 -1.29
N ASP A 338 7.13 -0.95 -2.46
CA ASP A 338 8.38 -0.52 -3.06
C ASP A 338 8.62 1.00 -3.03
N THR A 339 7.58 1.81 -2.74
CA THR A 339 7.66 3.26 -2.96
C THR A 339 8.71 3.96 -2.09
N ALA A 340 9.04 3.40 -0.92
CA ALA A 340 10.15 3.88 -0.11
C ALA A 340 11.51 3.80 -0.84
N LEU A 341 11.68 2.89 -1.80
CA LEU A 341 12.90 2.74 -2.60
C LEU A 341 13.09 3.87 -3.63
N PHE A 342 12.03 4.61 -3.93
CA PHE A 342 12.07 5.78 -4.80
C PHE A 342 12.33 7.08 -4.04
N VAL A 343 12.29 7.07 -2.70
CA VAL A 343 12.57 8.24 -1.87
C VAL A 343 14.09 8.46 -1.79
N SER A 344 14.56 9.64 -2.22
CA SER A 344 15.99 9.96 -2.27
C SER A 344 16.54 10.45 -0.93
N ASN A 345 15.69 11.05 -0.09
CA ASN A 345 16.06 11.55 1.23
C ASN A 345 14.86 11.54 2.18
N HIS A 346 15.09 11.14 3.42
CA HIS A 346 14.07 11.09 4.47
C HIS A 346 14.67 11.21 5.87
N PRO A 347 13.90 11.68 6.89
CA PRO A 347 14.40 11.89 8.26
C PRO A 347 14.23 10.64 9.15
N PHE A 348 14.22 9.44 8.62
CA PHE A 348 13.89 8.24 9.39
C PHE A 348 15.07 7.30 9.57
N HIS A 349 15.14 6.68 10.78
CA HIS A 349 15.85 5.43 11.04
C HIS A 349 14.83 4.31 11.23
N SER A 350 15.12 3.11 10.74
CA SER A 350 14.19 1.98 10.79
C SER A 350 14.86 0.70 11.27
N GLU A 351 14.23 0.01 12.23
CA GLU A 351 14.52 -1.39 12.58
C GLU A 351 13.83 -2.36 11.60
N ALA A 352 12.77 -1.92 10.91
CA ALA A 352 12.17 -2.64 9.79
C ALA A 352 13.00 -2.33 8.54
N VAL A 353 13.70 -3.31 8.02
CA VAL A 353 14.67 -3.12 6.95
C VAL A 353 14.09 -3.63 5.63
N GLN A 354 14.15 -2.79 4.59
CA GLN A 354 13.90 -3.19 3.22
C GLN A 354 15.23 -3.26 2.46
N GLU A 355 15.67 -4.47 2.14
CA GLU A 355 16.83 -4.71 1.29
C GLU A 355 16.37 -5.22 -0.08
N GLN A 356 16.35 -4.32 -1.07
CA GLN A 356 15.82 -4.63 -2.40
C GLN A 356 14.35 -5.12 -2.32
N ALA A 357 14.10 -6.37 -2.74
CA ALA A 357 12.78 -6.98 -2.68
C ALA A 357 12.38 -7.43 -1.26
N ASP A 358 13.34 -7.65 -0.37
CA ASP A 358 13.13 -8.35 0.89
C ASP A 358 12.87 -7.37 2.04
N TRP A 359 11.73 -7.52 2.70
CA TRP A 359 11.42 -6.89 3.97
C TRP A 359 11.81 -7.81 5.12
N GLN A 360 12.51 -7.26 6.13
CA GLN A 360 12.97 -7.94 7.34
C GLN A 360 12.43 -7.23 8.57
N LEU A 361 11.54 -7.89 9.32
CA LEU A 361 10.84 -7.31 10.47
C LEU A 361 11.26 -7.94 11.80
N ALA A 362 12.02 -9.04 11.77
CA ALA A 362 12.41 -9.79 12.98
C ALA A 362 13.22 -8.95 13.99
N GLY A 363 13.93 -7.91 13.52
CA GLY A 363 14.72 -7.01 14.37
C GLY A 363 13.90 -5.95 15.10
N VAL A 364 12.63 -5.74 14.73
CA VAL A 364 11.77 -4.71 15.33
C VAL A 364 11.38 -5.11 16.75
N ARG A 365 11.61 -4.22 17.70
CA ARG A 365 11.37 -4.46 19.14
C ARG A 365 10.02 -3.95 19.62
N SER A 366 9.50 -2.88 19.02
CA SER A 366 8.23 -2.28 19.39
C SER A 366 7.67 -1.38 18.30
N GLY A 367 6.34 -1.32 18.19
CA GLY A 367 5.66 -0.54 17.18
C GLY A 367 6.06 -1.01 15.77
N HIS A 368 6.17 -0.08 14.83
CA HIS A 368 6.68 -0.34 13.48
C HIS A 368 8.22 -0.20 13.37
N GLY A 369 8.93 0.12 14.45
CA GLY A 369 10.38 0.19 14.51
C GLY A 369 11.01 1.41 13.81
N VAL A 370 10.21 2.36 13.30
CA VAL A 370 10.73 3.57 12.64
C VAL A 370 10.76 4.74 13.62
N THR A 371 11.86 5.49 13.62
CA THR A 371 12.06 6.69 14.45
C THR A 371 12.49 7.86 13.57
N VAL A 372 12.28 9.08 14.05
CA VAL A 372 12.84 10.31 13.42
C VAL A 372 14.29 10.45 13.85
N ALA A 373 15.19 10.79 12.90
CA ALA A 373 16.62 11.00 13.12
C ALA A 373 16.92 12.24 13.98
#